data_dca1e709536c944ce5e74ba361514fe8
#
_entry.id   dca1e709536c944ce5e74ba361514fe8
#
_cell.length_a   1.000
_cell.length_b   1.000
_cell.length_c   1.000
_cell.angle_alpha   90.00
_cell.angle_beta   90.00
_cell.angle_gamma   90.00
#
_symmetry.space_group_name_H-M   'P 1'
#
loop_
_entity.id
_entity.type
_entity.pdbx_description
1 polymer ?
#
loop_
_entity_poly.entity_id
_entity_poly.type
_entity_poly.pdbx_seq_one_letter_code
_entity_poly.pdbx_strand_id
1 'polypeptide(L)'
;MPDYRITDLATRLPATVPFVGPEAQERALERKFAARIGANENVFGPSPKVINRIAEVAPDAWKYGDPEFSDLRHAIAAHHGVAPEQVMVGEGIDGLFAYLVRLFIEPGDKVVTSA
;
A
#
# COMPACT_ATOMS: atom_id res chain seq x y z
N MET A 1 -32.08 -1.90 6.86
CA MET A 1 -30.69 -2.34 7.10
C MET A 1 -30.45 -2.30 8.59
N PRO A 2 -29.67 -3.20 9.18
CA PRO A 2 -29.31 -3.09 10.58
C PRO A 2 -28.58 -1.75 10.82
N ASP A 3 -29.00 -1.05 11.87
CA ASP A 3 -28.41 0.24 12.27
C ASP A 3 -27.11 -0.07 13.05
N TYR A 4 -25.96 0.01 12.35
CA TYR A 4 -24.66 -0.18 12.98
C TYR A 4 -24.17 1.13 13.58
N ARG A 5 -23.68 1.04 14.82
CA ARG A 5 -22.98 2.18 15.42
C ARG A 5 -21.68 2.44 14.68
N ILE A 6 -21.58 3.56 13.99
CA ILE A 6 -20.37 4.07 13.37
C ILE A 6 -19.84 5.29 14.13
N THR A 7 -18.55 5.57 14.03
CA THR A 7 -17.94 6.72 14.68
C THR A 7 -18.34 8.02 13.99
N ASP A 8 -18.34 9.13 14.72
CA ASP A 8 -18.59 10.47 14.17
C ASP A 8 -17.61 10.83 13.04
N LEU A 9 -16.35 10.38 13.16
CA LEU A 9 -15.35 10.55 12.12
C LEU A 9 -15.79 9.86 10.81
N ALA A 10 -16.18 8.60 10.89
CA ALA A 10 -16.62 7.84 9.71
C ALA A 10 -17.90 8.43 9.07
N THR A 11 -18.81 8.94 9.92
CA THR A 11 -20.04 9.60 9.45
C THR A 11 -19.77 10.89 8.66
N ARG A 12 -18.69 11.60 8.99
CA ARG A 12 -18.32 12.87 8.33
C ARG A 12 -17.48 12.68 7.07
N LEU A 13 -16.96 11.49 6.82
CA LEU A 13 -16.21 11.22 5.61
C LEU A 13 -17.11 11.34 4.38
N PRO A 14 -16.65 11.95 3.29
CA PRO A 14 -17.41 12.02 2.06
C PRO A 14 -17.65 10.60 1.52
N ALA A 15 -18.88 10.32 1.06
CA ALA A 15 -19.22 9.04 0.43
C ALA A 15 -18.67 8.95 -1.01
N THR A 16 -17.43 9.37 -1.20
CA THR A 16 -16.74 9.34 -2.49
C THR A 16 -15.64 8.30 -2.47
N VAL A 17 -15.43 7.65 -3.61
CA VAL A 17 -14.29 6.75 -3.81
C VAL A 17 -13.10 7.61 -4.26
N PRO A 18 -12.05 7.77 -3.45
CA PRO A 18 -10.93 8.65 -3.79
C PRO A 18 -10.11 8.16 -4.99
N PHE A 19 -10.15 6.87 -5.25
CA PHE A 19 -9.48 6.25 -6.38
C PHE A 19 -10.38 5.20 -7.03
N VAL A 20 -10.58 5.33 -8.35
CA VAL A 20 -11.31 4.34 -9.14
C VAL A 20 -10.29 3.54 -9.97
N GLY A 21 -10.07 2.30 -9.59
CA GLY A 21 -9.13 1.40 -10.26
C GLY A 21 -9.49 1.16 -11.74
N PRO A 22 -8.50 0.85 -12.57
CA PRO A 22 -8.71 0.62 -14.02
C PRO A 22 -9.72 -0.48 -14.29
N GLU A 23 -9.79 -1.53 -13.47
CA GLU A 23 -10.76 -2.61 -13.63
C GLU A 23 -12.21 -2.13 -13.47
N ALA A 24 -12.45 -1.21 -12.55
CA ALA A 24 -13.78 -0.62 -12.37
C ALA A 24 -14.16 0.28 -13.56
N GLN A 25 -13.19 1.03 -14.07
CA GLN A 25 -13.36 1.86 -15.27
C GLN A 25 -13.61 0.99 -16.52
N GLU A 26 -12.85 -0.10 -16.71
CA GLU A 26 -13.05 -1.05 -17.81
C GLU A 26 -14.44 -1.68 -17.77
N ARG A 27 -14.93 -2.05 -16.57
CA ARG A 27 -16.31 -2.57 -16.40
C ARG A 27 -17.36 -1.52 -16.77
N ALA A 28 -17.18 -0.28 -16.34
CA ALA A 28 -18.11 0.80 -16.64
C ALA A 28 -18.11 1.17 -18.13
N LEU A 29 -16.98 1.02 -18.81
CA LEU A 29 -16.82 1.30 -20.25
C LEU A 29 -17.12 0.09 -21.13
N GLU A 30 -17.37 -1.09 -20.55
CA GLU A 30 -17.55 -2.37 -21.24
C GLU A 30 -16.43 -2.71 -22.25
N ARG A 31 -15.22 -2.22 -21.96
CA ARG A 31 -14.04 -2.46 -22.81
C ARG A 31 -12.76 -2.46 -21.99
N LYS A 32 -11.75 -3.17 -22.51
CA LYS A 32 -10.39 -3.14 -21.96
C LYS A 32 -9.63 -1.91 -22.45
N PHE A 33 -8.75 -1.40 -21.60
CA PHE A 33 -7.79 -0.38 -22.00
C PHE A 33 -6.77 -0.96 -22.99
N ALA A 34 -6.42 -0.18 -24.02
CA ALA A 34 -5.37 -0.55 -24.96
C ALA A 34 -3.98 -0.49 -24.32
N ALA A 35 -3.80 0.37 -23.33
CA ALA A 35 -2.59 0.51 -22.52
C ALA A 35 -2.95 0.88 -21.09
N ARG A 36 -2.19 0.36 -20.13
CA ARG A 36 -2.36 0.61 -18.71
C ARG A 36 -1.12 1.34 -18.19
N ILE A 37 -1.19 2.66 -18.14
CA ILE A 37 -0.06 3.55 -17.82
C ILE A 37 -0.34 4.47 -16.61
N GLY A 38 -1.44 4.21 -15.89
CA GLY A 38 -1.83 4.98 -14.71
C GLY A 38 -1.50 4.26 -13.40
N ALA A 39 -1.91 4.88 -12.29
CA ALA A 39 -1.82 4.32 -10.93
C ALA A 39 -0.39 4.01 -10.44
N ASN A 40 0.64 4.59 -11.04
CA ASN A 40 2.06 4.35 -10.69
C ASN A 40 2.48 2.87 -10.78
N GLU A 41 1.81 2.08 -11.61
CA GLU A 41 2.17 0.68 -11.83
C GLU A 41 3.41 0.55 -12.72
N ASN A 42 4.29 -0.40 -12.38
CA ASN A 42 5.42 -0.74 -13.23
C ASN A 42 4.95 -1.67 -14.37
N VAL A 43 4.71 -1.09 -15.54
CA VAL A 43 4.22 -1.82 -16.71
C VAL A 43 5.22 -2.84 -17.28
N PHE A 44 6.48 -2.78 -16.89
CA PHE A 44 7.50 -3.78 -17.28
C PHE A 44 7.40 -5.07 -16.47
N GLY A 45 6.58 -5.07 -15.43
CA GLY A 45 6.38 -6.22 -14.55
C GLY A 45 7.58 -6.50 -13.61
N PRO A 46 7.49 -7.56 -12.82
CA PRO A 46 8.55 -7.96 -11.89
C PRO A 46 9.71 -8.64 -12.63
N SER A 47 10.90 -8.58 -12.02
CA SER A 47 12.06 -9.28 -12.56
C SER A 47 11.83 -10.81 -12.56
N PRO A 48 12.38 -11.56 -13.55
CA PRO A 48 12.29 -13.03 -13.55
C PRO A 48 12.83 -13.68 -12.28
N LYS A 49 13.83 -13.10 -11.63
CA LYS A 49 14.36 -13.58 -10.33
C LYS A 49 13.29 -13.52 -9.24
N VAL A 50 12.49 -12.44 -9.21
CA VAL A 50 11.38 -12.29 -8.24
C VAL A 50 10.28 -13.32 -8.52
N ILE A 51 9.91 -13.51 -9.78
CA ILE A 51 8.90 -14.51 -10.18
C ILE A 51 9.32 -15.91 -9.71
N ASN A 52 10.56 -16.30 -9.98
CA ASN A 52 11.09 -17.60 -9.57
C ASN A 52 11.09 -17.73 -8.04
N ARG A 53 11.53 -16.69 -7.34
CA ARG A 53 11.54 -16.72 -5.87
C ARG A 53 10.16 -16.84 -5.26
N ILE A 54 9.16 -16.16 -5.82
CA ILE A 54 7.76 -16.31 -5.38
C ILE A 54 7.30 -17.78 -5.53
N ALA A 55 7.59 -18.40 -6.68
CA ALA A 55 7.23 -19.80 -6.90
C ALA A 55 7.91 -20.76 -5.91
N GLU A 56 9.16 -20.51 -5.57
CA GLU A 56 9.91 -21.30 -4.58
C GLU A 56 9.31 -21.22 -3.17
N VAL A 57 8.88 -20.02 -2.75
CA VAL A 57 8.37 -19.80 -1.38
C VAL A 57 6.86 -19.96 -1.26
N ALA A 58 6.14 -20.06 -2.37
CA ALA A 58 4.68 -20.22 -2.37
C ALA A 58 4.17 -21.39 -1.50
N PRO A 59 4.83 -22.56 -1.42
CA PRO A 59 4.42 -23.64 -0.52
C PRO A 59 4.42 -23.25 0.97
N ASP A 60 5.18 -22.23 1.34
CA ASP A 60 5.29 -21.73 2.72
C ASP A 60 4.37 -20.54 3.02
N ALA A 61 3.57 -20.08 2.04
CA ALA A 61 2.69 -18.91 2.18
C ALA A 61 1.60 -19.03 3.27
N TRP A 62 1.37 -20.24 3.80
CA TRP A 62 0.49 -20.50 4.94
C TRP A 62 1.07 -20.07 6.29
N LYS A 63 2.38 -19.85 6.36
CA LYS A 63 3.07 -19.40 7.58
C LYS A 63 2.90 -17.87 7.73
N TYR A 64 2.83 -17.41 8.96
CA TYR A 64 3.02 -15.99 9.23
C TYR A 64 4.45 -15.59 8.84
N GLY A 65 4.60 -14.40 8.26
CA GLY A 65 5.91 -13.81 8.02
C GLY A 65 6.61 -13.42 9.31
N ASP A 66 7.91 -13.10 9.20
CA ASP A 66 8.66 -12.49 10.31
C ASP A 66 8.06 -11.14 10.68
N PRO A 67 7.53 -10.96 11.91
CA PRO A 67 6.92 -9.70 12.32
C PRO A 67 7.91 -8.53 12.42
N GLU A 68 9.20 -8.83 12.53
CA GLU A 68 10.27 -7.81 12.58
C GLU A 68 10.77 -7.43 11.18
N PHE A 69 10.43 -8.21 10.14
CA PHE A 69 10.94 -8.03 8.77
C PHE A 69 12.46 -7.93 8.72
N SER A 70 13.17 -8.71 9.55
CA SER A 70 14.60 -8.54 9.80
C SER A 70 15.43 -8.56 8.52
N ASP A 71 15.31 -9.62 7.72
CA ASP A 71 16.09 -9.76 6.48
C ASP A 71 15.79 -8.64 5.48
N LEU A 72 14.52 -8.26 5.33
CA LEU A 72 14.11 -7.21 4.43
C LEU A 72 14.64 -5.83 4.87
N ARG A 73 14.53 -5.52 6.16
CA ARG A 73 15.05 -4.27 6.73
C ARG A 73 16.56 -4.15 6.54
N HIS A 74 17.32 -5.22 6.80
CA HIS A 74 18.78 -5.24 6.58
C HIS A 74 19.13 -5.08 5.10
N ALA A 75 18.41 -5.73 4.20
CA ALA A 75 18.65 -5.60 2.76
C ALA A 75 18.37 -4.18 2.26
N ILE A 76 17.26 -3.55 2.68
CA ILE A 76 16.92 -2.16 2.35
C ILE A 76 17.97 -1.20 2.93
N ALA A 77 18.35 -1.38 4.19
CA ALA A 77 19.32 -0.55 4.88
C ALA A 77 20.68 -0.60 4.16
N ALA A 78 21.15 -1.78 3.81
CA ALA A 78 22.40 -1.97 3.07
C ALA A 78 22.35 -1.29 1.68
N HIS A 79 21.21 -1.40 0.99
CA HIS A 79 21.04 -0.78 -0.33
C HIS A 79 21.07 0.76 -0.27
N HIS A 80 20.49 1.35 0.77
CA HIS A 80 20.39 2.80 0.92
C HIS A 80 21.51 3.41 1.79
N GLY A 81 22.38 2.62 2.38
CA GLY A 81 23.47 3.10 3.25
C GLY A 81 22.98 3.71 4.57
N VAL A 82 21.89 3.18 5.12
CA VAL A 82 21.32 3.60 6.41
C VAL A 82 21.34 2.46 7.42
N ALA A 83 21.06 2.73 8.69
CA ALA A 83 20.95 1.69 9.70
C ALA A 83 19.57 0.95 9.60
N PRO A 84 19.49 -0.36 9.90
CA PRO A 84 18.23 -1.10 9.85
C PRO A 84 17.11 -0.52 10.72
N GLU A 85 17.48 0.17 11.82
CA GLU A 85 16.57 0.87 12.73
C GLU A 85 15.90 2.08 12.08
N GLN A 86 16.45 2.59 10.98
CA GLN A 86 15.88 3.69 10.19
C GLN A 86 14.96 3.20 9.08
N VAL A 87 14.73 1.90 8.99
CA VAL A 87 13.85 1.29 7.97
C VAL A 87 12.58 0.81 8.62
N MET A 88 11.44 1.31 8.15
CA MET A 88 10.11 0.83 8.50
C MET A 88 9.48 0.13 7.32
N VAL A 89 8.95 -1.06 7.55
CA VAL A 89 8.21 -1.85 6.55
C VAL A 89 6.74 -1.91 6.95
N GLY A 90 5.85 -1.79 5.98
CA GLY A 90 4.40 -1.81 6.22
C GLY A 90 3.62 -2.25 4.99
N GLU A 91 2.31 -2.17 5.08
CA GLU A 91 1.34 -2.58 4.06
C GLU A 91 1.23 -1.54 2.92
N GLY A 92 2.34 -1.29 2.25
CA GLY A 92 2.43 -0.24 1.25
C GLY A 92 2.49 1.17 1.84
N ILE A 93 2.55 2.18 0.96
CA ILE A 93 2.72 3.57 1.37
C ILE A 93 1.51 4.11 2.14
N ASP A 94 0.30 3.68 1.80
CA ASP A 94 -0.92 4.13 2.47
C ASP A 94 -0.97 3.66 3.93
N GLY A 95 -0.56 2.42 4.19
CA GLY A 95 -0.41 1.90 5.55
C GLY A 95 0.63 2.69 6.36
N LEU A 96 1.77 3.01 5.74
CA LEU A 96 2.81 3.82 6.37
C LEU A 96 2.34 5.25 6.66
N PHE A 97 1.60 5.88 5.75
CA PHE A 97 1.00 7.19 5.99
C PHE A 97 -0.02 7.16 7.14
N ALA A 98 -0.80 6.09 7.27
CA ALA A 98 -1.72 5.93 8.38
C ALA A 98 -0.99 5.87 9.74
N TYR A 99 0.20 5.27 9.80
CA TYR A 99 1.04 5.31 11.01
C TYR A 99 1.62 6.70 11.27
N LEU A 100 2.14 7.37 10.23
CA LEU A 100 2.69 8.73 10.36
C LEU A 100 1.63 9.71 10.88
N VAL A 101 0.42 9.66 10.33
CA VAL A 101 -0.69 10.51 10.80
C VAL A 101 -0.99 10.26 12.28
N ARG A 102 -1.08 8.99 12.69
CA ARG A 102 -1.37 8.65 14.09
C ARG A 102 -0.26 9.04 15.06
N LEU A 103 1.00 9.07 14.60
CA LEU A 103 2.16 9.38 15.45
C LEU A 103 2.42 10.88 15.56
N PHE A 104 2.13 11.67 14.54
CA PHE A 104 2.62 13.03 14.42
C PHE A 104 1.55 14.10 14.22
N ILE A 105 0.29 13.72 13.92
CA ILE A 105 -0.74 14.68 13.56
C ILE A 105 -1.85 14.71 14.59
N GLU A 106 -2.14 15.91 15.12
CA GLU A 106 -3.23 16.17 16.05
C GLU A 106 -4.38 16.97 15.38
N PRO A 107 -5.57 16.99 15.99
CA PRO A 107 -6.68 17.81 15.49
C PRO A 107 -6.30 19.29 15.42
N GLY A 108 -6.35 19.87 14.22
CA GLY A 108 -5.97 21.25 13.95
C GLY A 108 -4.63 21.43 13.24
N ASP A 109 -3.82 20.39 13.18
CA ASP A 109 -2.56 20.41 12.43
C ASP A 109 -2.82 20.51 10.92
N LYS A 110 -1.84 21.08 10.22
CA LYS A 110 -1.88 21.22 8.76
C LYS A 110 -0.94 20.22 8.12
N VAL A 111 -1.49 19.39 7.26
CA VAL A 111 -0.71 18.50 6.38
C VAL A 111 -0.64 19.14 5.00
N VAL A 112 0.57 19.28 4.46
CA VAL A 112 0.81 19.84 3.14
C VAL A 112 1.29 18.74 2.20
N THR A 113 0.70 18.66 1.03
CA THR A 113 1.08 17.74 -0.04
C THR A 113 1.23 18.49 -1.35
N SER A 114 1.94 17.90 -2.31
CA SER A 114 1.95 18.39 -3.68
C SER A 114 0.61 18.11 -4.34
N ALA A 115 0.20 19.03 -5.22
CA ALA A 115 -0.99 18.85 -6.05
C ALA A 115 -0.70 17.90 -7.22
#